data_001263e72405fc4560c6a0f52e02a3ee
#
_entry.id   001263e72405fc4560c6a0f52e02a3ee
#
_cell.length_a   1.000
_cell.length_b   1.000
_cell.length_c   1.000
_cell.angle_alpha   90.00
_cell.angle_beta   90.00
_cell.angle_gamma   90.00
#
_symmetry.space_group_name_H-M   'P 1'
#
loop_
_entity.id
_entity.type
_entity.pdbx_description
1 polymer ?
#
loop_
_entity_poly.entity_id
_entity_poly.type
_entity_poly.pdbx_seq_one_letter_code
_entity_poly.pdbx_strand_id
1 'polypeptide(L)'
;MAKQLLGKEVTDALNAKLIERANALKEKGVVPTLGIVRVGENPSDLSYEKGATKRAELIGINVQKFVLPEDASKEDLLKLIDEINANDAIHGVLMVRPLPKHLKADQNEICNRLDPKKDVDCMTDLSNAGVFEGRSDLGFAPCTPAACMEILDYYGIDCKGKNAVVIGRSLVVGKPAAMMLMGKNATVTVCHTKTVNTAEVCRKADILVSAAGVLNSLTKDYVRPGQVVIDVSINWDENKPNARGGLGAIAGDAVYAEVEPSVKAITPVPGGVGSVTTSVLMKHVIEAAERV
;
A
#
# COMPACT_ATOMS: atom_id res chain seq x y z
N MET A 1 18.88 5.25 20.33
CA MET A 1 17.80 5.57 19.37
C MET A 1 17.75 4.49 18.29
N ALA A 2 16.56 4.07 17.92
CA ALA A 2 16.39 3.12 16.81
C ALA A 2 16.83 3.72 15.47
N LYS A 3 17.17 2.86 14.51
CA LYS A 3 17.32 3.27 13.12
C LYS A 3 15.94 3.64 12.56
N GLN A 4 15.79 4.86 12.05
CA GLN A 4 14.59 5.26 11.34
C GLN A 4 14.60 4.66 9.93
N LEU A 5 13.53 3.94 9.58
CA LEU A 5 13.34 3.36 8.24
C LEU A 5 12.57 4.37 7.38
N LEU A 6 13.30 5.35 6.84
CA LEU A 6 12.72 6.45 6.08
C LEU A 6 12.24 5.99 4.71
N GLY A 7 10.96 6.17 4.42
CA GLY A 7 10.39 5.83 3.13
C GLY A 7 10.95 6.66 1.97
N LYS A 8 11.47 7.86 2.24
CA LYS A 8 12.07 8.70 1.20
C LYS A 8 13.27 8.02 0.52
N GLU A 9 14.18 7.43 1.28
CA GLU A 9 15.35 6.73 0.75
C GLU A 9 14.93 5.55 -0.15
N VAL A 10 13.94 4.78 0.31
CA VAL A 10 13.36 3.66 -0.45
C VAL A 10 12.73 4.15 -1.74
N THR A 11 11.93 5.21 -1.64
CA THR A 11 11.25 5.84 -2.78
C THR A 11 12.23 6.37 -3.82
N ASP A 12 13.29 7.06 -3.40
CA ASP A 12 14.28 7.62 -4.30
C ASP A 12 15.01 6.49 -5.07
N ALA A 13 15.42 5.44 -4.37
CA ALA A 13 16.07 4.28 -4.99
C ALA A 13 15.13 3.50 -5.92
N LEU A 14 13.87 3.30 -5.53
CA LEU A 14 12.87 2.63 -6.35
C LEU A 14 12.55 3.43 -7.60
N ASN A 15 12.30 4.73 -7.46
CA ASN A 15 11.99 5.60 -8.60
C ASN A 15 13.11 5.65 -9.63
N ALA A 16 14.38 5.69 -9.21
CA ALA A 16 15.51 5.65 -10.14
C ALA A 16 15.45 4.41 -11.06
N LYS A 17 15.23 3.24 -10.46
CA LYS A 17 15.07 1.97 -11.23
C LYS A 17 13.83 2.01 -12.14
N LEU A 18 12.73 2.60 -11.68
CA LEU A 18 11.48 2.66 -12.45
C LEU A 18 11.61 3.61 -13.64
N ILE A 19 12.35 4.72 -13.51
CA ILE A 19 12.64 5.64 -14.63
C ILE A 19 13.42 4.91 -15.73
N GLU A 20 14.44 4.13 -15.37
CA GLU A 20 15.21 3.34 -16.34
C GLU A 20 14.32 2.32 -17.09
N ARG A 21 13.46 1.58 -16.34
CA ARG A 21 12.53 0.60 -16.92
C ARG A 21 11.49 1.26 -17.82
N ALA A 22 10.93 2.41 -17.40
CA ALA A 22 9.96 3.15 -18.20
C ALA A 22 10.58 3.65 -19.52
N ASN A 23 11.84 4.13 -19.49
CA ASN A 23 12.55 4.55 -20.68
C ASN A 23 12.83 3.37 -21.63
N ALA A 24 13.26 2.23 -21.09
CA ALA A 24 13.49 1.02 -21.88
C ALA A 24 12.22 0.49 -22.58
N LEU A 25 11.05 0.63 -21.94
CA LEU A 25 9.75 0.33 -22.55
C LEU A 25 9.41 1.29 -23.68
N LYS A 26 9.65 2.60 -23.49
CA LYS A 26 9.40 3.64 -24.52
C LYS A 26 10.26 3.41 -25.76
N GLU A 27 11.52 3.00 -25.59
CA GLU A 27 12.42 2.66 -26.71
C GLU A 27 11.87 1.48 -27.55
N LYS A 28 11.08 0.59 -26.91
CA LYS A 28 10.37 -0.52 -27.59
C LYS A 28 9.00 -0.11 -28.12
N GLY A 29 8.60 1.17 -28.02
CA GLY A 29 7.31 1.68 -28.46
C GLY A 29 6.17 1.48 -27.45
N VAL A 30 6.45 0.99 -26.23
CA VAL A 30 5.45 0.80 -25.18
C VAL A 30 5.52 1.99 -24.19
N VAL A 31 4.45 2.76 -24.09
CA VAL A 31 4.33 3.86 -23.10
C VAL A 31 3.52 3.37 -21.91
N PRO A 32 4.15 3.08 -20.76
CA PRO A 32 3.40 2.65 -19.57
C PRO A 32 2.32 3.68 -19.23
N THR A 33 1.08 3.23 -19.08
CA THR A 33 -0.08 4.12 -18.86
C THR A 33 -0.91 3.63 -17.69
N LEU A 34 -1.16 4.53 -16.74
CA LEU A 34 -2.06 4.36 -15.61
C LEU A 34 -3.42 4.97 -15.91
N GLY A 35 -4.48 4.19 -15.89
CA GLY A 35 -5.85 4.68 -15.83
C GLY A 35 -6.23 5.00 -14.39
N ILE A 36 -6.73 6.19 -14.10
CA ILE A 36 -7.28 6.55 -12.80
C ILE A 36 -8.80 6.73 -12.93
N VAL A 37 -9.57 5.89 -12.27
CA VAL A 37 -11.03 5.93 -12.23
C VAL A 37 -11.48 6.58 -10.91
N ARG A 38 -12.27 7.64 -10.99
CA ARG A 38 -12.81 8.37 -9.84
C ARG A 38 -14.29 8.70 -10.06
N VAL A 39 -15.08 8.58 -8.98
CA VAL A 39 -16.50 8.96 -8.96
C VAL A 39 -16.67 10.13 -8.00
N GLY A 40 -17.20 11.23 -8.48
CA GLY A 40 -17.36 12.47 -7.71
C GLY A 40 -16.06 13.23 -7.47
N GLU A 41 -16.07 14.16 -6.50
CA GLU A 41 -14.98 15.11 -6.24
C GLU A 41 -14.61 15.21 -4.76
N ASN A 42 -14.58 14.08 -4.06
CA ASN A 42 -14.19 14.05 -2.65
C ASN A 42 -12.75 14.60 -2.49
N PRO A 43 -12.49 15.53 -1.56
CA PRO A 43 -11.16 16.13 -1.38
C PRO A 43 -10.03 15.13 -1.10
N SER A 44 -10.31 14.03 -0.38
CA SER A 44 -9.33 12.97 -0.13
C SER A 44 -8.94 12.26 -1.42
N ASP A 45 -9.91 11.99 -2.30
CA ASP A 45 -9.74 11.29 -3.55
C ASP A 45 -8.94 12.14 -4.55
N LEU A 46 -9.25 13.44 -4.61
CA LEU A 46 -8.48 14.42 -5.40
C LEU A 46 -7.02 14.52 -4.92
N SER A 47 -6.80 14.48 -3.61
CA SER A 47 -5.45 14.50 -3.04
C SER A 47 -4.65 13.26 -3.42
N TYR A 48 -5.29 12.07 -3.35
CA TYR A 48 -4.66 10.80 -3.71
C TYR A 48 -4.37 10.73 -5.22
N GLU A 49 -5.34 11.09 -6.07
CA GLU A 49 -5.18 11.20 -7.52
C GLU A 49 -4.01 12.13 -7.88
N LYS A 50 -3.95 13.31 -7.26
CA LYS A 50 -2.86 14.27 -7.47
C LYS A 50 -1.49 13.70 -7.10
N GLY A 51 -1.42 12.98 -5.98
CA GLY A 51 -0.19 12.30 -5.53
C GLY A 51 0.28 11.23 -6.53
N ALA A 52 -0.64 10.37 -6.97
CA ALA A 52 -0.38 9.34 -7.96
C ALA A 52 0.05 9.93 -9.31
N THR A 53 -0.66 10.98 -9.80
CA THR A 53 -0.32 11.67 -11.05
C THR A 53 1.09 12.25 -11.02
N LYS A 54 1.45 12.98 -9.95
CA LYS A 54 2.81 13.54 -9.81
C LYS A 54 3.90 12.47 -9.80
N ARG A 55 3.62 11.31 -9.18
CA ARG A 55 4.58 10.20 -9.14
C ARG A 55 4.72 9.56 -10.52
N ALA A 56 3.62 9.38 -11.24
CA ALA A 56 3.62 8.86 -12.60
C ALA A 56 4.41 9.78 -13.54
N GLU A 57 4.17 11.08 -13.50
CA GLU A 57 4.89 12.09 -14.29
C GLU A 57 6.41 12.06 -14.02
N LEU A 58 6.82 11.99 -12.74
CA LEU A 58 8.21 11.89 -12.34
C LEU A 58 8.92 10.68 -12.96
N ILE A 59 8.24 9.53 -13.04
CA ILE A 59 8.80 8.27 -13.54
C ILE A 59 8.67 8.20 -15.07
N GLY A 60 7.80 9.00 -15.67
CA GLY A 60 7.55 8.98 -17.11
C GLY A 60 6.45 8.01 -17.52
N ILE A 61 5.53 7.70 -16.63
CA ILE A 61 4.31 6.94 -16.86
C ILE A 61 3.22 7.93 -17.33
N ASN A 62 2.49 7.59 -18.39
CA ASN A 62 1.33 8.35 -18.83
C ASN A 62 0.14 8.13 -17.88
N VAL A 63 -0.70 9.17 -17.71
CA VAL A 63 -1.90 9.08 -16.88
C VAL A 63 -3.12 9.44 -17.68
N GLN A 64 -4.11 8.56 -17.72
CA GLN A 64 -5.41 8.79 -18.29
C GLN A 64 -6.46 8.80 -17.17
N LYS A 65 -7.21 9.90 -17.06
CA LYS A 65 -8.21 10.07 -16.01
C LYS A 65 -9.60 9.79 -16.54
N PHE A 66 -10.36 9.01 -15.79
CA PHE A 66 -11.76 8.69 -16.05
C PHE A 66 -12.58 9.16 -14.84
N VAL A 67 -13.22 10.30 -15.02
CA VAL A 67 -13.99 10.94 -13.95
C VAL A 67 -15.47 10.80 -14.26
N LEU A 68 -16.18 10.11 -13.38
CA LEU A 68 -17.62 9.97 -13.44
C LEU A 68 -18.29 10.94 -12.45
N PRO A 69 -19.52 11.41 -12.73
CA PRO A 69 -20.27 12.22 -11.80
C PRO A 69 -20.59 11.46 -10.52
N GLU A 70 -20.85 12.17 -9.42
CA GLU A 70 -21.07 11.55 -8.09
C GLU A 70 -22.29 10.63 -8.06
N ASP A 71 -23.28 10.89 -8.92
CA ASP A 71 -24.52 10.13 -9.08
C ASP A 71 -24.44 9.03 -10.17
N ALA A 72 -23.25 8.76 -10.69
CA ALA A 72 -23.05 7.71 -11.70
C ALA A 72 -23.61 6.37 -11.22
N SER A 73 -24.28 5.66 -12.13
CA SER A 73 -24.85 4.35 -11.85
C SER A 73 -23.78 3.25 -11.83
N LYS A 74 -24.14 2.08 -11.29
CA LYS A 74 -23.33 0.87 -11.40
C LYS A 74 -23.04 0.52 -12.87
N GLU A 75 -24.06 0.63 -13.71
CA GLU A 75 -23.97 0.33 -15.13
C GLU A 75 -22.98 1.23 -15.86
N ASP A 76 -22.91 2.51 -15.50
CA ASP A 76 -21.90 3.46 -16.03
C ASP A 76 -20.48 3.03 -15.68
N LEU A 77 -20.25 2.61 -14.41
CA LEU A 77 -18.93 2.11 -14.02
C LEU A 77 -18.58 0.80 -14.70
N LEU A 78 -19.50 -0.16 -14.78
CA LEU A 78 -19.24 -1.45 -15.46
C LEU A 78 -18.92 -1.23 -16.92
N LYS A 79 -19.65 -0.34 -17.62
CA LYS A 79 -19.37 0.01 -19.01
C LYS A 79 -17.98 0.66 -19.16
N LEU A 80 -17.65 1.61 -18.30
CA LEU A 80 -16.33 2.25 -18.32
C LEU A 80 -15.20 1.22 -18.09
N ILE A 81 -15.39 0.30 -17.16
CA ILE A 81 -14.40 -0.75 -16.88
C ILE A 81 -14.24 -1.67 -18.08
N ASP A 82 -15.33 -2.02 -18.79
CA ASP A 82 -15.25 -2.81 -20.02
C ASP A 82 -14.49 -2.10 -21.13
N GLU A 83 -14.69 -0.78 -21.29
CA GLU A 83 -13.94 0.05 -22.25
C GLU A 83 -12.44 0.08 -21.87
N ILE A 84 -12.11 0.21 -20.59
CA ILE A 84 -10.73 0.17 -20.10
C ILE A 84 -10.10 -1.21 -20.30
N ASN A 85 -10.84 -2.30 -20.03
CA ASN A 85 -10.35 -3.66 -20.24
C ASN A 85 -10.00 -3.93 -21.71
N ALA A 86 -10.80 -3.39 -22.64
CA ALA A 86 -10.60 -3.53 -24.08
C ALA A 86 -9.49 -2.60 -24.65
N ASN A 87 -8.97 -1.66 -23.86
CA ASN A 87 -7.96 -0.71 -24.31
C ASN A 87 -6.55 -1.16 -23.94
N ASP A 88 -5.82 -1.73 -24.90
CA ASP A 88 -4.44 -2.22 -24.68
C ASP A 88 -3.42 -1.11 -24.37
N ALA A 89 -3.76 0.17 -24.63
CA ALA A 89 -2.90 1.29 -24.26
C ALA A 89 -2.94 1.60 -22.75
N ILE A 90 -3.87 1.03 -21.98
CA ILE A 90 -3.97 1.16 -20.53
C ILE A 90 -3.42 -0.10 -19.88
N HIS A 91 -2.30 0.02 -19.17
CA HIS A 91 -1.59 -1.12 -18.59
C HIS A 91 -1.99 -1.40 -17.14
N GLY A 92 -2.34 -0.37 -16.38
CA GLY A 92 -2.78 -0.51 -15.00
C GLY A 92 -3.90 0.45 -14.65
N VAL A 93 -4.74 0.08 -13.69
CA VAL A 93 -5.89 0.87 -13.25
C VAL A 93 -5.86 1.07 -11.75
N LEU A 94 -5.98 2.33 -11.35
CA LEU A 94 -6.27 2.75 -9.99
C LEU A 94 -7.72 3.22 -9.93
N MET A 95 -8.59 2.47 -9.26
CA MET A 95 -9.93 2.93 -8.91
C MET A 95 -9.89 3.52 -7.50
N VAL A 96 -10.21 4.80 -7.40
CA VAL A 96 -10.22 5.48 -6.09
C VAL A 96 -11.40 4.97 -5.26
N ARG A 97 -11.11 4.49 -4.05
CA ARG A 97 -12.08 3.87 -3.14
C ARG A 97 -11.99 4.49 -1.74
N PRO A 98 -13.07 4.46 -0.92
CA PRO A 98 -14.36 3.78 -1.16
C PRO A 98 -15.22 4.49 -2.20
N LEU A 99 -16.01 3.72 -2.96
CA LEU A 99 -17.00 4.28 -3.88
C LEU A 99 -18.11 5.02 -3.10
N PRO A 100 -18.86 5.94 -3.75
CA PRO A 100 -19.99 6.62 -3.16
C PRO A 100 -20.99 5.67 -2.49
N LYS A 101 -21.74 6.16 -1.50
CA LYS A 101 -22.59 5.31 -0.64
C LYS A 101 -23.58 4.45 -1.42
N HIS A 102 -24.15 4.97 -2.50
CA HIS A 102 -25.15 4.26 -3.32
C HIS A 102 -24.53 3.07 -4.09
N LEU A 103 -23.22 3.10 -4.38
CA LEU A 103 -22.48 2.02 -5.06
C LEU A 103 -21.78 1.07 -4.08
N LYS A 104 -21.83 1.35 -2.78
CA LYS A 104 -21.07 0.58 -1.78
C LYS A 104 -21.46 -0.91 -1.75
N ALA A 105 -22.73 -1.23 -1.95
CA ALA A 105 -23.21 -2.62 -2.00
C ALA A 105 -22.68 -3.37 -3.21
N ASP A 106 -22.47 -2.68 -4.32
CA ASP A 106 -22.02 -3.24 -5.59
C ASP A 106 -20.50 -3.16 -5.78
N GLN A 107 -19.77 -2.54 -4.83
CA GLN A 107 -18.34 -2.28 -4.97
C GLN A 107 -17.52 -3.55 -5.30
N ASN A 108 -17.87 -4.70 -4.71
CA ASN A 108 -17.13 -5.94 -5.00
C ASN A 108 -17.35 -6.40 -6.45
N GLU A 109 -18.57 -6.34 -6.96
CA GLU A 109 -18.88 -6.68 -8.35
C GLU A 109 -18.19 -5.72 -9.32
N ILE A 110 -18.24 -4.41 -9.03
CA ILE A 110 -17.58 -3.38 -9.83
C ILE A 110 -16.06 -3.62 -9.88
N CYS A 111 -15.42 -3.85 -8.73
CA CYS A 111 -14.00 -4.13 -8.66
C CYS A 111 -13.61 -5.40 -9.44
N ASN A 112 -14.40 -6.47 -9.32
CA ASN A 112 -14.14 -7.75 -9.99
C ASN A 112 -14.44 -7.72 -11.50
N ARG A 113 -15.02 -6.65 -12.03
CA ARG A 113 -15.16 -6.46 -13.48
C ARG A 113 -13.83 -6.10 -14.15
N LEU A 114 -12.89 -5.51 -13.42
CA LEU A 114 -11.58 -5.18 -13.96
C LEU A 114 -10.76 -6.42 -14.28
N ASP A 115 -10.08 -6.42 -15.44
CA ASP A 115 -9.10 -7.46 -15.77
C ASP A 115 -7.97 -7.46 -14.69
N PRO A 116 -7.74 -8.57 -14.01
CA PRO A 116 -6.69 -8.69 -13.00
C PRO A 116 -5.28 -8.34 -13.50
N LYS A 117 -5.02 -8.46 -14.81
CA LYS A 117 -3.77 -8.03 -15.41
C LYS A 117 -3.55 -6.52 -15.34
N LYS A 118 -4.64 -5.74 -15.25
CA LYS A 118 -4.66 -4.29 -15.12
C LYS A 118 -4.90 -3.83 -13.67
N ASP A 119 -5.18 -4.75 -12.75
CA ASP A 119 -5.47 -4.47 -11.34
C ASP A 119 -4.19 -4.21 -10.54
N VAL A 120 -3.59 -3.05 -10.72
CA VAL A 120 -2.30 -2.67 -10.10
C VAL A 120 -2.40 -2.27 -8.63
N ASP A 121 -3.61 -2.26 -8.04
CA ASP A 121 -3.87 -1.94 -6.63
C ASP A 121 -4.58 -3.07 -5.85
N CYS A 122 -4.65 -4.28 -6.44
CA CYS A 122 -5.24 -5.47 -5.82
C CYS A 122 -6.67 -5.26 -5.33
N MET A 123 -7.55 -4.82 -6.21
CA MET A 123 -8.96 -4.62 -5.87
C MET A 123 -9.85 -5.83 -6.22
N THR A 124 -9.36 -6.73 -7.09
CA THR A 124 -10.08 -7.93 -7.52
C THR A 124 -9.84 -9.12 -6.60
N ASP A 125 -10.81 -10.02 -6.54
CA ASP A 125 -10.67 -11.27 -5.77
C ASP A 125 -9.55 -12.15 -6.33
N LEU A 126 -9.32 -12.12 -7.67
CA LEU A 126 -8.27 -12.92 -8.29
C LEU A 126 -6.87 -12.39 -7.94
N SER A 127 -6.67 -11.06 -7.89
CA SER A 127 -5.41 -10.47 -7.40
C SER A 127 -5.17 -10.86 -5.94
N ASN A 128 -6.20 -10.82 -5.09
CA ASN A 128 -6.11 -11.28 -3.71
C ASN A 128 -5.76 -12.77 -3.60
N ALA A 129 -6.34 -13.63 -4.44
CA ALA A 129 -5.99 -15.04 -4.52
C ALA A 129 -4.51 -15.23 -4.91
N GLY A 130 -4.01 -14.45 -5.85
CA GLY A 130 -2.60 -14.43 -6.24
C GLY A 130 -1.67 -14.13 -5.06
N VAL A 131 -2.02 -13.16 -4.21
CA VAL A 131 -1.25 -12.88 -2.99
C VAL A 131 -1.25 -14.07 -2.03
N PHE A 132 -2.39 -14.71 -1.85
CA PHE A 132 -2.51 -15.89 -0.98
C PHE A 132 -1.69 -17.08 -1.50
N GLU A 133 -1.70 -17.32 -2.81
CA GLU A 133 -0.97 -18.40 -3.46
C GLU A 133 0.52 -18.08 -3.73
N GLY A 134 0.95 -16.83 -3.57
CA GLY A 134 2.28 -16.37 -3.96
C GLY A 134 2.49 -16.30 -5.47
N ARG A 135 1.43 -16.07 -6.25
CA ARG A 135 1.39 -16.05 -7.72
C ARG A 135 1.19 -14.65 -8.26
N SER A 136 2.25 -14.05 -8.75
CA SER A 136 2.20 -12.71 -9.35
C SER A 136 1.57 -12.69 -10.77
N ASP A 137 1.38 -13.84 -11.41
CA ASP A 137 0.72 -13.94 -12.71
C ASP A 137 -0.81 -13.79 -12.63
N LEU A 138 -1.42 -13.95 -11.46
CA LEU A 138 -2.85 -13.77 -11.22
C LEU A 138 -3.27 -12.30 -11.00
N GLY A 139 -2.33 -11.40 -10.76
CA GLY A 139 -2.59 -10.01 -10.47
C GLY A 139 -1.42 -9.36 -9.73
N PHE A 140 -1.69 -8.29 -9.02
CA PHE A 140 -0.69 -7.56 -8.24
C PHE A 140 -1.06 -7.55 -6.75
N ALA A 141 -0.05 -7.45 -5.89
CA ALA A 141 -0.27 -7.31 -4.46
C ALA A 141 -0.79 -5.90 -4.10
N PRO A 142 -1.51 -5.72 -2.98
CA PRO A 142 -1.88 -4.39 -2.51
C PRO A 142 -0.64 -3.52 -2.29
N CYS A 143 -0.68 -2.27 -2.74
CA CYS A 143 0.48 -1.38 -2.73
C CYS A 143 1.06 -1.15 -1.33
N THR A 144 0.22 -1.09 -0.29
CA THR A 144 0.70 -0.82 1.08
C THR A 144 1.49 -2.00 1.69
N PRO A 145 1.01 -3.25 1.67
CA PRO A 145 1.84 -4.41 2.07
C PRO A 145 3.11 -4.56 1.23
N ALA A 146 3.02 -4.34 -0.08
CA ALA A 146 4.19 -4.38 -0.95
C ALA A 146 5.21 -3.29 -0.59
N ALA A 147 4.78 -2.09 -0.19
CA ALA A 147 5.66 -1.05 0.31
C ALA A 147 6.38 -1.45 1.61
N CYS A 148 5.74 -2.23 2.48
CA CYS A 148 6.40 -2.79 3.65
C CYS A 148 7.55 -3.73 3.24
N MET A 149 7.33 -4.56 2.22
CA MET A 149 8.36 -5.46 1.70
C MET A 149 9.51 -4.68 1.03
N GLU A 150 9.21 -3.65 0.26
CA GLU A 150 10.24 -2.78 -0.33
C GLU A 150 11.12 -2.10 0.74
N ILE A 151 10.53 -1.67 1.85
CA ILE A 151 11.28 -1.11 2.99
C ILE A 151 12.18 -2.16 3.61
N LEU A 152 11.66 -3.36 3.90
CA LEU A 152 12.47 -4.45 4.48
C LEU A 152 13.65 -4.81 3.56
N ASP A 153 13.41 -4.94 2.26
CA ASP A 153 14.42 -5.28 1.26
C ASP A 153 15.49 -4.17 1.13
N TYR A 154 15.07 -2.91 1.02
CA TYR A 154 15.98 -1.78 0.90
C TYR A 154 16.94 -1.68 2.08
N TYR A 155 16.43 -1.87 3.30
CA TYR A 155 17.24 -1.79 4.51
C TYR A 155 17.96 -3.09 4.86
N GLY A 156 17.89 -4.13 4.01
CA GLY A 156 18.55 -5.41 4.21
C GLY A 156 18.04 -6.18 5.42
N ILE A 157 16.75 -6.05 5.73
CA ILE A 157 16.10 -6.75 6.85
C ILE A 157 15.62 -8.09 6.34
N ASP A 158 16.42 -9.13 6.60
CA ASP A 158 16.08 -10.50 6.21
C ASP A 158 14.90 -11.05 7.03
N CYS A 159 13.89 -11.56 6.33
CA CYS A 159 12.71 -12.19 6.92
C CYS A 159 12.88 -13.71 7.12
N LYS A 160 13.84 -14.33 6.43
CA LYS A 160 14.01 -15.79 6.45
C LYS A 160 14.32 -16.30 7.86
N GLY A 161 13.47 -17.23 8.32
CA GLY A 161 13.57 -17.84 9.64
C GLY A 161 13.23 -16.89 10.81
N LYS A 162 12.69 -15.69 10.53
CA LYS A 162 12.29 -14.72 11.55
C LYS A 162 10.85 -14.94 11.99
N ASN A 163 10.56 -14.64 13.25
CA ASN A 163 9.20 -14.54 13.75
C ASN A 163 8.64 -13.16 13.38
N ALA A 164 7.60 -13.12 12.56
CA ALA A 164 6.89 -11.90 12.20
C ALA A 164 5.51 -11.90 12.86
N VAL A 165 5.13 -10.76 13.44
CA VAL A 165 3.78 -10.56 13.96
C VAL A 165 3.14 -9.42 13.18
N VAL A 166 1.91 -9.63 12.72
CA VAL A 166 1.09 -8.62 12.05
C VAL A 166 -0.10 -8.31 12.94
N ILE A 167 -0.23 -7.05 13.38
CA ILE A 167 -1.41 -6.57 14.11
C ILE A 167 -2.40 -6.00 13.09
N GLY A 168 -3.53 -6.66 12.93
CA GLY A 168 -4.55 -6.33 11.94
C GLY A 168 -4.77 -7.47 10.94
N ARG A 169 -6.01 -7.57 10.43
CA ARG A 169 -6.41 -8.65 9.50
C ARG A 169 -7.33 -8.17 8.37
N SER A 170 -7.17 -6.91 7.97
CA SER A 170 -7.88 -6.38 6.81
C SER A 170 -7.43 -7.07 5.51
N LEU A 171 -8.29 -7.10 4.50
CA LEU A 171 -7.94 -7.61 3.17
C LEU A 171 -6.96 -6.68 2.44
N VAL A 172 -6.93 -5.40 2.84
CA VAL A 172 -6.09 -4.39 2.17
C VAL A 172 -4.66 -4.38 2.70
N VAL A 173 -4.43 -4.68 3.99
CA VAL A 173 -3.10 -4.58 4.62
C VAL A 173 -2.72 -5.84 5.39
N GLY A 174 -3.45 -6.18 6.44
CA GLY A 174 -2.98 -7.16 7.43
C GLY A 174 -2.80 -8.57 6.86
N LYS A 175 -3.83 -9.11 6.18
CA LYS A 175 -3.75 -10.44 5.56
C LYS A 175 -2.70 -10.49 4.44
N PRO A 176 -2.69 -9.54 3.47
CA PRO A 176 -1.66 -9.52 2.44
C PRO A 176 -0.23 -9.40 3.01
N ALA A 177 0.00 -8.54 3.99
CA ALA A 177 1.31 -8.42 4.63
C ALA A 177 1.77 -9.74 5.26
N ALA A 178 0.86 -10.45 5.92
CA ALA A 178 1.16 -11.76 6.51
C ALA A 178 1.55 -12.79 5.43
N MET A 179 0.81 -12.85 4.32
CA MET A 179 1.11 -13.76 3.20
C MET A 179 2.46 -13.42 2.54
N MET A 180 2.73 -12.13 2.32
CA MET A 180 3.98 -11.68 1.72
C MET A 180 5.19 -11.95 2.63
N LEU A 181 5.06 -11.77 3.96
CA LEU A 181 6.11 -12.15 4.93
C LEU A 181 6.35 -13.66 4.94
N MET A 182 5.28 -14.46 4.86
CA MET A 182 5.40 -15.92 4.74
C MET A 182 6.09 -16.30 3.42
N GLY A 183 5.77 -15.64 2.32
CA GLY A 183 6.47 -15.79 1.04
C GLY A 183 7.97 -15.43 1.11
N LYS A 184 8.37 -14.55 2.05
CA LYS A 184 9.78 -14.26 2.39
C LYS A 184 10.38 -15.23 3.43
N ASN A 185 9.74 -16.38 3.67
CA ASN A 185 10.15 -17.41 4.60
C ASN A 185 10.16 -16.99 6.10
N ALA A 186 9.32 -16.05 6.50
CA ALA A 186 9.06 -15.76 7.89
C ALA A 186 8.04 -16.73 8.50
N THR A 187 8.13 -16.99 9.81
CA THR A 187 7.05 -17.59 10.59
C THR A 187 6.11 -16.48 11.04
N VAL A 188 4.85 -16.52 10.60
CA VAL A 188 3.94 -15.39 10.77
C VAL A 188 2.83 -15.68 11.77
N THR A 189 2.62 -14.76 12.70
CA THR A 189 1.45 -14.74 13.60
C THR A 189 0.61 -13.49 13.31
N VAL A 190 -0.70 -13.64 13.15
CA VAL A 190 -1.64 -12.52 12.95
C VAL A 190 -2.43 -12.29 14.23
N CYS A 191 -2.32 -11.06 14.76
CA CYS A 191 -3.07 -10.59 15.91
C CYS A 191 -4.23 -9.69 15.51
N HIS A 192 -5.27 -9.68 16.31
CA HIS A 192 -6.47 -8.88 16.09
C HIS A 192 -7.21 -8.58 17.41
N THR A 193 -8.29 -7.84 17.38
CA THR A 193 -9.05 -7.40 18.56
C THR A 193 -9.55 -8.51 19.48
N LYS A 194 -9.50 -9.78 19.07
CA LYS A 194 -9.87 -10.96 19.88
C LYS A 194 -8.66 -11.80 20.31
N THR A 195 -7.45 -11.37 19.97
CA THR A 195 -6.21 -12.05 20.40
C THR A 195 -5.99 -11.81 21.89
N VAL A 196 -5.77 -12.89 22.62
CA VAL A 196 -5.45 -12.85 24.06
C VAL A 196 -3.97 -12.53 24.22
N ASN A 197 -3.62 -11.66 25.17
CA ASN A 197 -2.23 -11.31 25.50
C ASN A 197 -1.42 -10.79 24.27
N THR A 198 -2.03 -9.96 23.42
CA THR A 198 -1.41 -9.47 22.17
C THR A 198 -0.01 -8.89 22.40
N ALA A 199 0.21 -8.13 23.49
CA ALA A 199 1.52 -7.58 23.82
C ALA A 199 2.60 -8.66 24.01
N GLU A 200 2.26 -9.76 24.68
CA GLU A 200 3.19 -10.90 24.87
C GLU A 200 3.54 -11.55 23.53
N VAL A 201 2.55 -11.75 22.65
CA VAL A 201 2.78 -12.30 21.31
C VAL A 201 3.70 -11.37 20.51
N CYS A 202 3.46 -10.06 20.54
CA CYS A 202 4.26 -9.05 19.83
C CYS A 202 5.72 -9.02 20.31
N ARG A 203 5.97 -9.15 21.62
CA ARG A 203 7.34 -9.20 22.15
C ARG A 203 8.15 -10.42 21.67
N LYS A 204 7.51 -11.48 21.19
CA LYS A 204 8.21 -12.65 20.62
C LYS A 204 8.66 -12.46 19.18
N ALA A 205 8.19 -11.41 18.51
CA ALA A 205 8.52 -11.10 17.12
C ALA A 205 9.96 -10.58 16.98
N ASP A 206 10.55 -10.83 15.81
CA ASP A 206 11.73 -10.14 15.28
C ASP A 206 11.30 -8.96 14.42
N ILE A 207 10.18 -9.14 13.68
CA ILE A 207 9.56 -8.12 12.82
C ILE A 207 8.10 -7.96 13.27
N LEU A 208 7.72 -6.73 13.59
CA LEU A 208 6.36 -6.36 13.99
C LEU A 208 5.78 -5.39 12.96
N VAL A 209 4.68 -5.78 12.31
CA VAL A 209 3.91 -4.92 11.41
C VAL A 209 2.65 -4.48 12.12
N SER A 210 2.52 -3.17 12.38
CA SER A 210 1.31 -2.59 12.97
C SER A 210 0.40 -2.02 11.89
N ALA A 211 -0.76 -2.64 11.72
CA ALA A 211 -1.80 -2.29 10.77
C ALA A 211 -3.20 -2.35 11.43
N ALA A 212 -3.26 -1.90 12.69
CA ALA A 212 -4.50 -1.88 13.47
C ALA A 212 -5.43 -0.73 13.05
N GLY A 213 -4.88 0.38 12.56
CA GLY A 213 -5.63 1.60 12.26
C GLY A 213 -6.19 2.26 13.51
N VAL A 214 -5.49 2.16 14.63
CA VAL A 214 -5.91 2.70 15.93
C VAL A 214 -4.75 3.51 16.52
N LEU A 215 -4.97 4.81 16.61
CA LEU A 215 -3.99 5.76 17.15
C LEU A 215 -3.50 5.31 18.54
N ASN A 216 -2.18 5.34 18.73
CA ASN A 216 -1.52 5.03 20.01
C ASN A 216 -1.80 3.63 20.57
N SER A 217 -2.20 2.68 19.74
CA SER A 217 -2.48 1.29 20.17
C SER A 217 -1.21 0.45 20.38
N LEU A 218 -0.09 0.83 19.76
CA LEU A 218 1.19 0.16 19.92
C LEU A 218 2.08 0.94 20.89
N THR A 219 2.17 0.48 22.13
CA THR A 219 2.97 1.08 23.19
C THR A 219 4.29 0.31 23.41
N LYS A 220 5.15 0.83 24.29
CA LYS A 220 6.39 0.14 24.72
C LYS A 220 6.17 -1.28 25.26
N ASP A 221 4.97 -1.58 25.78
CA ASP A 221 4.66 -2.90 26.35
C ASP A 221 4.56 -4.00 25.27
N TYR A 222 4.40 -3.63 24.00
CA TYR A 222 4.31 -4.54 22.86
C TYR A 222 5.66 -4.88 22.26
N VAL A 223 6.71 -4.16 22.62
CA VAL A 223 8.01 -4.25 21.94
C VAL A 223 9.14 -4.66 22.88
N ARG A 224 10.26 -5.05 22.31
CA ARG A 224 11.51 -5.35 23.01
C ARG A 224 12.74 -4.90 22.20
N PRO A 225 13.92 -4.79 22.83
CA PRO A 225 15.16 -4.54 22.11
C PRO A 225 15.43 -5.53 20.99
N GLY A 226 15.97 -5.06 19.88
CA GLY A 226 16.34 -5.87 18.73
C GLY A 226 15.24 -6.04 17.67
N GLN A 227 13.99 -5.66 17.95
CA GLN A 227 12.88 -5.74 17.00
C GLN A 227 12.95 -4.68 15.90
N VAL A 228 12.40 -5.03 14.75
CA VAL A 228 12.07 -4.10 13.66
C VAL A 228 10.56 -3.86 13.66
N VAL A 229 10.15 -2.59 13.71
CA VAL A 229 8.74 -2.20 13.70
C VAL A 229 8.40 -1.48 12.40
N ILE A 230 7.40 -2.00 11.68
CA ILE A 230 6.82 -1.38 10.49
C ILE A 230 5.44 -0.86 10.89
N ASP A 231 5.33 0.44 11.18
CA ASP A 231 4.06 1.10 11.44
C ASP A 231 3.46 1.55 10.10
N VAL A 232 2.32 0.96 9.76
CA VAL A 232 1.68 1.11 8.45
C VAL A 232 0.53 2.10 8.49
N SER A 233 -0.07 2.26 9.66
CA SER A 233 -1.33 2.96 9.81
C SER A 233 -1.19 4.47 9.67
N ILE A 234 -2.26 5.10 9.18
CA ILE A 234 -2.40 6.55 9.10
C ILE A 234 -3.64 6.93 9.91
N ASN A 235 -3.40 7.59 11.05
CA ASN A 235 -4.41 8.11 11.94
C ASN A 235 -4.31 9.63 12.00
N TRP A 236 -5.39 10.31 12.37
CA TRP A 236 -5.37 11.73 12.68
C TRP A 236 -5.24 11.91 14.21
N ASP A 237 -4.19 12.58 14.64
CA ASP A 237 -3.98 12.92 16.05
C ASP A 237 -4.22 14.43 16.25
N GLU A 238 -5.32 14.78 16.89
CA GLU A 238 -5.74 16.16 17.15
C GLU A 238 -4.77 16.90 18.06
N ASN A 239 -4.03 16.18 18.90
CA ASN A 239 -3.12 16.75 19.89
C ASN A 239 -1.67 16.86 19.37
N LYS A 240 -1.35 16.24 18.22
CA LYS A 240 -0.01 16.26 17.66
C LYS A 240 0.30 17.62 17.04
N PRO A 241 1.42 18.28 17.40
CA PRO A 241 1.86 19.50 16.73
C PRO A 241 2.08 19.27 15.23
N ASN A 242 1.64 20.21 14.40
CA ASN A 242 1.86 20.18 12.96
C ASN A 242 2.94 21.16 12.51
N ALA A 243 3.43 21.02 11.29
CA ALA A 243 4.51 21.84 10.74
C ALA A 243 4.15 23.34 10.56
N ARG A 244 2.88 23.72 10.74
CA ARG A 244 2.40 25.10 10.64
C ARG A 244 2.27 25.79 12.00
N GLY A 245 2.70 25.13 13.09
CA GLY A 245 2.65 25.65 14.47
C GLY A 245 1.31 25.49 15.17
N GLY A 246 0.36 24.74 14.57
CA GLY A 246 -0.93 24.38 15.19
C GLY A 246 -0.93 22.93 15.69
N LEU A 247 -2.12 22.46 16.10
CA LEU A 247 -2.39 21.09 16.48
C LEU A 247 -3.11 20.35 15.32
N GLY A 248 -3.02 19.03 15.36
CA GLY A 248 -3.61 18.13 14.37
C GLY A 248 -2.60 17.72 13.30
N ALA A 249 -2.16 16.48 13.36
CA ALA A 249 -1.22 15.90 12.38
C ALA A 249 -1.44 14.40 12.22
N ILE A 250 -0.90 13.86 11.12
CA ILE A 250 -0.87 12.42 10.87
C ILE A 250 0.05 11.73 11.88
N ALA A 251 -0.40 10.59 12.42
CA ALA A 251 0.35 9.70 13.29
C ALA A 251 0.08 8.24 12.93
N GLY A 252 0.93 7.33 13.40
CA GLY A 252 0.76 5.89 13.24
C GLY A 252 -0.04 5.25 14.37
N ASP A 253 0.03 3.92 14.44
CA ASP A 253 -0.48 3.16 15.59
C ASP A 253 0.48 3.27 16.79
N ALA A 254 1.79 3.47 16.53
CA ALA A 254 2.79 3.52 17.58
C ALA A 254 2.77 4.83 18.38
N VAL A 255 2.85 4.72 19.71
CA VAL A 255 3.30 5.81 20.58
C VAL A 255 4.80 5.99 20.31
N TYR A 256 5.13 6.73 19.26
CA TYR A 256 6.46 6.76 18.67
C TYR A 256 7.57 7.05 19.68
N ALA A 257 7.34 8.03 20.56
CA ALA A 257 8.30 8.44 21.59
C ALA A 257 8.62 7.33 22.62
N GLU A 258 7.73 6.37 22.82
CA GLU A 258 7.93 5.24 23.74
C GLU A 258 8.52 4.02 23.03
N VAL A 259 8.09 3.80 21.78
CA VAL A 259 8.47 2.60 21.00
C VAL A 259 9.86 2.77 20.40
N GLU A 260 10.18 3.93 19.83
CA GLU A 260 11.45 4.18 19.15
C GLU A 260 12.67 3.87 20.03
N PRO A 261 12.77 4.34 21.29
CA PRO A 261 13.93 4.02 22.14
C PRO A 261 14.09 2.53 22.48
N SER A 262 13.01 1.75 22.32
CA SER A 262 12.90 0.38 22.77
C SER A 262 13.14 -0.66 21.68
N VAL A 263 13.37 -0.24 20.42
CA VAL A 263 13.50 -1.16 19.28
C VAL A 263 14.80 -0.94 18.51
N LYS A 264 15.13 -1.85 17.58
CA LYS A 264 16.30 -1.73 16.69
C LYS A 264 16.05 -0.74 15.55
N ALA A 265 14.85 -0.80 14.96
CA ALA A 265 14.48 0.07 13.85
C ALA A 265 12.95 0.24 13.79
N ILE A 266 12.50 1.38 13.27
CA ILE A 266 11.07 1.70 13.14
C ILE A 266 10.82 2.62 11.95
N THR A 267 9.68 2.43 11.26
CA THR A 267 9.18 3.39 10.27
C THR A 267 8.49 4.57 10.98
N PRO A 268 8.82 5.83 10.66
CA PRO A 268 8.08 6.98 11.18
C PRO A 268 6.74 7.16 10.47
N VAL A 269 5.76 7.77 11.14
CA VAL A 269 4.51 8.23 10.53
C VAL A 269 4.29 9.71 10.89
N PRO A 270 4.28 10.60 9.87
CA PRO A 270 4.53 10.39 8.43
C PRO A 270 6.00 10.12 8.09
N GLY A 271 6.24 9.72 6.84
CA GLY A 271 7.58 9.57 6.28
C GLY A 271 8.10 8.13 6.18
N GLY A 272 7.33 7.14 6.63
CA GLY A 272 7.60 5.71 6.45
C GLY A 272 6.84 5.11 5.27
N VAL A 273 6.04 4.07 5.53
CA VAL A 273 5.34 3.25 4.52
C VAL A 273 4.52 4.07 3.53
N GLY A 274 3.74 5.03 4.01
CA GLY A 274 2.85 5.84 3.17
C GLY A 274 3.57 6.65 2.08
N SER A 275 4.87 6.95 2.23
CA SER A 275 5.66 7.62 1.18
C SER A 275 6.11 6.67 0.06
N VAL A 276 6.06 5.36 0.27
CA VAL A 276 6.52 4.34 -0.68
C VAL A 276 5.38 3.80 -1.54
N THR A 277 4.14 3.80 -1.03
CA THR A 277 2.97 3.17 -1.67
C THR A 277 2.72 3.63 -3.11
N THR A 278 2.80 4.93 -3.39
CA THR A 278 2.61 5.44 -4.76
C THR A 278 3.72 5.02 -5.72
N SER A 279 4.95 4.83 -5.24
CA SER A 279 6.04 4.29 -6.08
C SER A 279 5.85 2.80 -6.35
N VAL A 280 5.30 2.04 -5.40
CA VAL A 280 4.90 0.64 -5.62
C VAL A 280 3.78 0.56 -6.67
N LEU A 281 2.79 1.44 -6.61
CA LEU A 281 1.75 1.52 -7.64
C LEU A 281 2.38 1.72 -9.03
N MET A 282 3.34 2.63 -9.17
CA MET A 282 4.05 2.86 -10.43
C MET A 282 4.89 1.64 -10.85
N LYS A 283 5.49 0.92 -9.90
CA LYS A 283 6.19 -0.34 -10.15
C LYS A 283 5.24 -1.36 -10.79
N HIS A 284 4.03 -1.53 -10.25
CA HIS A 284 3.03 -2.44 -10.79
C HIS A 284 2.57 -2.03 -12.20
N VAL A 285 2.40 -0.73 -12.47
CA VAL A 285 2.06 -0.25 -13.83
C VAL A 285 3.16 -0.58 -14.84
N ILE A 286 4.44 -0.42 -14.47
CA ILE A 286 5.56 -0.80 -15.33
C ILE A 286 5.60 -2.31 -15.54
N GLU A 287 5.44 -3.09 -14.47
CA GLU A 287 5.37 -4.56 -14.56
C GLU A 287 4.21 -5.05 -15.42
N ALA A 288 3.06 -4.36 -15.36
CA ALA A 288 1.93 -4.64 -16.25
C ALA A 288 2.27 -4.34 -17.72
N ALA A 289 2.95 -3.21 -17.98
CA ALA A 289 3.37 -2.83 -19.33
C ALA A 289 4.48 -3.75 -19.91
N GLU A 290 5.26 -4.40 -19.08
CA GLU A 290 6.28 -5.39 -19.49
C GLU A 290 5.69 -6.75 -19.89
N ARG A 291 4.42 -7.01 -19.56
CA ARG A 291 3.72 -8.26 -19.85
C ARG A 291 3.03 -8.27 -21.23
N VAL A 292 3.02 -7.13 -21.91
CA VAL A 292 2.34 -6.92 -23.22
C VAL A 292 3.29 -7.17 -24.38
#